data_aa622cedd3a89f79aa64555f3a4a246f
#
_entry.id   aa622cedd3a89f79aa64555f3a4a246f
#
_cell.length_a   1.000
_cell.length_b   1.000
_cell.length_c   1.000
_cell.angle_alpha   90.00
_cell.angle_beta   90.00
_cell.angle_gamma   90.00
#
_symmetry.space_group_name_H-M   'P 1'
#
loop_
_entity.id
_entity.type
_entity.pdbx_description
1 polymer ?
#
loop_
_entity_poly.entity_id
_entity_poly.type
_entity_poly.pdbx_seq_one_letter_code
_entity_poly.pdbx_strand_id
1 'polypeptide(L)'
;MKIREFTEKYFLHFNAATVVDASKAYEEQLNNGSKMLVSLAGAMSTAELGKIFAEIIRQDKVHIISCTGANLEEDIMNLVAHSHYKRVPNYRDLTPQDEWDLLLKGLNRVTDTCIPEEEAFRRLQKHIFKIWKDAEDNAERYFPHEFMYKLLLSGVLEEYYEIDIKNSWMYAAAEKNLPIVVPGWEDSTMGNIFASYVMKGELKASTMKNGIEYMTFLADWYTENSKNGIGFFQIGGGIAGDFPICVVPMLYQDLERENTPFWSYFCQISDSTTSYGSYSGAVPNEKITWGKLDIDTPKFIIESDATIVAPLIFAYLLDL
;
A
#
# COMPACT_ATOMS: atom_id res chain seq x y z
N MET A 1 -8.18 -16.30 24.18
CA MET A 1 -7.15 -16.93 23.31
C MET A 1 -6.74 -15.87 22.30
N LYS A 2 -5.49 -15.49 22.28
CA LYS A 2 -4.94 -14.53 21.31
C LYS A 2 -4.91 -15.14 19.93
N ILE A 3 -4.87 -14.32 18.87
CA ILE A 3 -4.75 -14.79 17.49
C ILE A 3 -3.49 -15.62 17.28
N ARG A 4 -2.37 -15.24 17.91
CA ARG A 4 -1.13 -16.04 17.90
C ARG A 4 -1.38 -17.46 18.40
N GLU A 5 -1.97 -17.60 19.60
CA GLU A 5 -2.28 -18.90 20.20
C GLU A 5 -3.25 -19.72 19.34
N PHE A 6 -4.26 -19.05 18.76
CA PHE A 6 -5.23 -19.68 17.86
C PHE A 6 -4.56 -20.23 16.61
N THR A 7 -3.78 -19.41 15.91
CA THR A 7 -3.15 -19.80 14.66
C THR A 7 -2.10 -20.89 14.88
N GLU A 8 -1.25 -20.77 15.88
CA GLU A 8 -0.25 -21.82 16.20
C GLU A 8 -0.89 -23.15 16.59
N LYS A 9 -2.09 -23.13 17.19
CA LYS A 9 -2.79 -24.35 17.60
C LYS A 9 -3.54 -25.04 16.46
N TYR A 10 -4.10 -24.26 15.50
CA TYR A 10 -5.06 -24.79 14.53
C TYR A 10 -4.60 -24.68 13.07
N PHE A 11 -3.61 -23.84 12.75
CA PHE A 11 -3.08 -23.65 11.41
C PHE A 11 -1.85 -24.54 11.20
N LEU A 12 -2.07 -25.84 11.02
CA LEU A 12 -1.00 -26.84 11.10
C LEU A 12 -0.48 -27.32 9.75
N HIS A 13 -1.23 -27.12 8.66
CA HIS A 13 -0.89 -27.62 7.33
C HIS A 13 -1.36 -26.67 6.23
N PHE A 14 -0.83 -26.87 5.01
CA PHE A 14 -1.18 -26.12 3.80
C PHE A 14 -0.98 -24.59 3.96
N ASN A 15 -1.79 -23.79 3.28
CA ASN A 15 -1.73 -22.31 3.38
C ASN A 15 -1.85 -21.81 4.82
N ALA A 16 -2.62 -22.48 5.66
CA ALA A 16 -2.76 -22.11 7.06
C ALA A 16 -1.44 -22.20 7.82
N ALA A 17 -0.68 -23.29 7.63
CA ALA A 17 0.66 -23.41 8.22
C ALA A 17 1.59 -22.30 7.71
N THR A 18 1.54 -22.00 6.41
CA THR A 18 2.35 -20.94 5.80
C THR A 18 2.07 -19.57 6.41
N VAL A 19 0.84 -19.28 6.84
CA VAL A 19 0.50 -18.04 7.58
C VAL A 19 1.31 -17.94 8.86
N VAL A 20 1.42 -19.03 9.63
CA VAL A 20 2.18 -19.07 10.88
C VAL A 20 3.68 -18.97 10.62
N ASP A 21 4.18 -19.72 9.65
CA ASP A 21 5.61 -19.74 9.31
C ASP A 21 6.07 -18.36 8.80
N ALA A 22 5.29 -17.73 7.92
CA ALA A 22 5.56 -16.39 7.42
C ALA A 22 5.53 -15.34 8.54
N SER A 23 4.58 -15.46 9.48
CA SER A 23 4.48 -14.54 10.63
C SER A 23 5.69 -14.66 11.56
N LYS A 24 6.12 -15.88 11.87
CA LYS A 24 7.31 -16.14 12.70
C LYS A 24 8.57 -15.61 12.04
N ALA A 25 8.75 -15.87 10.75
CA ALA A 25 9.91 -15.38 10.00
C ALA A 25 9.90 -13.84 9.87
N TYR A 26 8.73 -13.20 9.75
CA TYR A 26 8.61 -11.73 9.80
C TYR A 26 9.10 -11.19 11.16
N GLU A 27 8.60 -11.76 12.26
CA GLU A 27 8.99 -11.38 13.63
C GLU A 27 10.50 -11.60 13.84
N GLU A 28 11.06 -12.69 13.33
CA GLU A 28 12.49 -12.96 13.40
C GLU A 28 13.31 -11.89 12.65
N GLN A 29 12.87 -11.44 11.46
CA GLN A 29 13.53 -10.34 10.77
C GLN A 29 13.58 -9.08 11.65
N LEU A 30 12.46 -8.69 12.25
CA LEU A 30 12.42 -7.53 13.14
C LEU A 30 13.34 -7.70 14.36
N ASN A 31 13.33 -8.87 14.98
CA ASN A 31 14.17 -9.18 16.15
C ASN A 31 15.67 -9.13 15.83
N ASN A 32 16.04 -9.44 14.59
CA ASN A 32 17.41 -9.33 14.07
C ASN A 32 17.79 -7.89 13.64
N GLY A 33 16.89 -6.94 13.82
CA GLY A 33 17.10 -5.53 13.45
C GLY A 33 16.96 -5.25 11.96
N SER A 34 16.39 -6.17 11.19
CA SER A 34 16.05 -5.96 9.78
C SER A 34 14.90 -4.98 9.66
N LYS A 35 14.83 -4.27 8.54
CA LYS A 35 13.70 -3.43 8.18
C LYS A 35 12.69 -4.19 7.32
N MET A 36 11.46 -3.68 7.24
CA MET A 36 10.40 -4.31 6.45
C MET A 36 9.79 -3.32 5.48
N LEU A 37 9.78 -3.69 4.20
CA LEU A 37 8.92 -3.08 3.20
C LEU A 37 7.61 -3.85 3.13
N VAL A 38 6.50 -3.14 3.18
CA VAL A 38 5.17 -3.70 2.93
C VAL A 38 4.59 -3.12 1.66
N SER A 39 4.14 -3.98 0.74
CA SER A 39 3.44 -3.51 -0.45
C SER A 39 1.94 -3.81 -0.40
N LEU A 40 1.14 -2.83 -0.81
CA LEU A 40 -0.32 -2.87 -0.84
C LEU A 40 -0.80 -2.69 -2.29
N ALA A 41 -1.21 -3.76 -2.94
CA ALA A 41 -1.86 -3.70 -4.25
C ALA A 41 -3.38 -3.47 -4.11
N GLY A 42 -4.05 -3.28 -5.24
CA GLY A 42 -5.50 -3.12 -5.29
C GLY A 42 -6.01 -1.93 -4.49
N ALA A 43 -7.10 -2.13 -3.75
CA ALA A 43 -7.83 -1.15 -2.97
C ALA A 43 -8.05 -1.64 -1.52
N MET A 44 -6.98 -2.01 -0.84
CA MET A 44 -7.03 -2.56 0.53
C MET A 44 -7.49 -1.52 1.55
N SER A 45 -7.32 -0.23 1.26
CA SER A 45 -7.84 0.85 2.10
C SER A 45 -9.37 0.91 2.09
N THR A 46 -10.02 0.67 0.94
CA THR A 46 -11.49 0.53 0.87
C THR A 46 -12.00 -0.67 1.67
N ALA A 47 -11.23 -1.75 1.73
CA ALA A 47 -11.52 -2.91 2.60
C ALA A 47 -11.25 -2.64 4.10
N GLU A 48 -10.93 -1.43 4.48
CA GLU A 48 -10.58 -0.98 5.84
C GLU A 48 -9.44 -1.77 6.50
N LEU A 49 -8.54 -2.35 5.72
CA LEU A 49 -7.33 -2.99 6.22
C LEU A 49 -6.44 -1.98 6.99
N GLY A 50 -6.65 -0.71 6.73
CA GLY A 50 -5.95 0.41 7.36
C GLY A 50 -6.03 0.43 8.87
N LYS A 51 -7.12 -0.05 9.49
CA LYS A 51 -7.28 -0.05 10.95
C LYS A 51 -6.18 -0.83 11.66
N ILE A 52 -5.92 -2.05 11.22
CA ILE A 52 -4.86 -2.87 11.83
C ILE A 52 -3.47 -2.47 11.30
N PHE A 53 -3.40 -1.99 10.05
CA PHE A 53 -2.16 -1.55 9.44
C PHE A 53 -1.61 -0.27 10.11
N ALA A 54 -2.48 0.65 10.54
CA ALA A 54 -2.08 1.81 11.33
C ALA A 54 -1.33 1.41 12.62
N GLU A 55 -1.79 0.35 13.29
CA GLU A 55 -1.16 -0.12 14.52
C GLU A 55 0.20 -0.78 14.25
N ILE A 56 0.34 -1.57 13.20
CA ILE A 56 1.61 -2.15 12.75
C ILE A 56 2.64 -1.04 12.45
N ILE A 57 2.20 0.06 11.83
CA ILE A 57 3.05 1.23 11.55
C ILE A 57 3.48 1.90 12.87
N ARG A 58 2.55 2.15 13.79
CA ARG A 58 2.88 2.81 15.07
C ARG A 58 3.84 2.03 15.92
N GLN A 59 3.80 0.70 15.84
CA GLN A 59 4.71 -0.20 16.57
C GLN A 59 6.03 -0.48 15.82
N ASP A 60 6.39 0.32 14.82
CA ASP A 60 7.65 0.22 14.06
C ASP A 60 7.89 -1.16 13.44
N LYS A 61 6.81 -1.83 13.01
CA LYS A 61 6.91 -3.13 12.34
C LYS A 61 6.94 -2.99 10.81
N VAL A 62 6.77 -1.76 10.29
CA VAL A 62 6.87 -1.39 8.88
C VAL A 62 7.77 -0.16 8.77
N HIS A 63 8.67 -0.13 7.80
CA HIS A 63 9.70 0.91 7.68
C HIS A 63 9.64 1.69 6.36
N ILE A 64 8.99 1.10 5.36
CA ILE A 64 8.65 1.73 4.09
C ILE A 64 7.43 1.02 3.49
N ILE A 65 6.61 1.74 2.77
CA ILE A 65 5.43 1.21 2.10
C ILE A 65 5.56 1.43 0.59
N SER A 66 5.09 0.46 -0.20
CA SER A 66 4.79 0.64 -1.61
C SER A 66 3.33 0.37 -1.85
N CYS A 67 2.60 1.28 -2.48
CA CYS A 67 1.17 1.06 -2.67
C CYS A 67 0.65 1.64 -3.99
N THR A 68 -0.56 1.23 -4.37
CA THR A 68 -1.33 1.88 -5.44
C THR A 68 -1.77 3.28 -5.00
N GLY A 69 -2.03 4.16 -5.95
CA GLY A 69 -2.63 5.46 -5.67
C GLY A 69 -4.00 5.36 -5.00
N ALA A 70 -4.79 4.35 -5.36
CA ALA A 70 -6.07 4.04 -4.71
C ALA A 70 -5.92 3.81 -3.20
N ASN A 71 -4.95 3.02 -2.77
CA ASN A 71 -4.70 2.81 -1.34
C ASN A 71 -4.37 4.11 -0.60
N LEU A 72 -3.63 5.01 -1.25
CA LEU A 72 -3.22 6.28 -0.67
C LEU A 72 -4.42 7.20 -0.42
N GLU A 73 -5.32 7.33 -1.40
CA GLU A 73 -6.46 8.25 -1.33
C GLU A 73 -7.66 7.71 -0.57
N GLU A 74 -7.96 6.40 -0.71
CA GLU A 74 -9.15 5.78 -0.15
C GLU A 74 -9.13 5.67 1.38
N ASP A 75 -7.96 5.59 2.00
CA ASP A 75 -7.84 5.65 3.46
C ASP A 75 -8.29 7.02 4.01
N ILE A 76 -7.91 8.10 3.32
CA ILE A 76 -8.32 9.46 3.69
C ILE A 76 -9.80 9.67 3.37
N MET A 77 -10.29 9.13 2.24
CA MET A 77 -11.72 9.17 1.89
C MET A 77 -12.57 8.46 2.94
N ASN A 78 -12.13 7.29 3.42
CA ASN A 78 -12.80 6.59 4.51
C ASN A 78 -12.82 7.42 5.81
N LEU A 79 -11.73 8.11 6.13
CA LEU A 79 -11.66 8.97 7.31
C LEU A 79 -12.70 10.10 7.29
N VAL A 80 -12.98 10.70 6.12
CA VAL A 80 -13.83 11.89 5.98
C VAL A 80 -15.25 11.61 5.47
N ALA A 81 -15.57 10.39 5.08
CA ALA A 81 -16.84 10.04 4.44
C ALA A 81 -17.42 8.68 4.86
N HIS A 82 -16.93 8.08 5.94
CA HIS A 82 -17.26 6.71 6.36
C HIS A 82 -18.76 6.42 6.44
N SER A 83 -19.54 7.34 7.01
CA SER A 83 -20.99 7.17 7.19
C SER A 83 -21.77 7.21 5.88
N HIS A 84 -21.16 7.69 4.81
CA HIS A 84 -21.74 7.76 3.46
C HIS A 84 -21.41 6.54 2.60
N TYR A 85 -20.48 5.70 3.05
CA TYR A 85 -20.15 4.43 2.36
C TYR A 85 -21.36 3.51 2.39
N LYS A 86 -21.55 2.79 1.29
CA LYS A 86 -22.67 1.86 1.16
C LYS A 86 -22.17 0.47 0.79
N ARG A 87 -22.49 -0.52 1.62
CA ARG A 87 -22.22 -1.90 1.30
C ARG A 87 -23.33 -2.50 0.42
N VAL A 88 -22.95 -3.24 -0.62
CA VAL A 88 -23.84 -4.00 -1.54
C VAL A 88 -23.47 -5.47 -1.49
N PRO A 89 -24.01 -6.26 -0.53
CA PRO A 89 -23.58 -7.65 -0.29
C PRO A 89 -23.78 -8.58 -1.49
N ASN A 90 -24.78 -8.32 -2.33
CA ASN A 90 -25.10 -9.10 -3.54
C ASN A 90 -24.46 -8.50 -4.82
N TYR A 91 -23.33 -7.85 -4.69
CA TYR A 91 -22.68 -7.13 -5.81
C TYR A 91 -22.42 -7.98 -7.06
N ARG A 92 -22.27 -9.32 -6.91
CA ARG A 92 -22.07 -10.25 -8.04
C ARG A 92 -23.31 -10.42 -8.92
N ASP A 93 -24.48 -10.11 -8.39
CA ASP A 93 -25.77 -10.28 -9.07
C ASP A 93 -26.30 -8.95 -9.63
N LEU A 94 -25.55 -7.86 -9.50
CA LEU A 94 -25.93 -6.55 -10.05
C LEU A 94 -26.01 -6.59 -11.57
N THR A 95 -27.10 -6.07 -12.11
CA THR A 95 -27.30 -5.89 -13.53
C THR A 95 -26.59 -4.61 -14.02
N PRO A 96 -26.35 -4.44 -15.34
CA PRO A 96 -25.84 -3.17 -15.88
C PRO A 96 -26.71 -1.96 -15.51
N GLN A 97 -28.03 -2.15 -15.36
CA GLN A 97 -28.94 -1.08 -14.92
C GLN A 97 -28.71 -0.71 -13.45
N ASP A 98 -28.49 -1.69 -12.57
CA ASP A 98 -28.19 -1.42 -11.16
C ASP A 98 -26.87 -0.62 -11.02
N GLU A 99 -25.85 -0.96 -11.81
CA GLU A 99 -24.57 -0.21 -11.83
C GLU A 99 -24.78 1.23 -12.34
N TRP A 100 -25.59 1.41 -13.37
CA TRP A 100 -25.94 2.75 -13.87
C TRP A 100 -26.69 3.56 -12.81
N ASP A 101 -27.61 2.94 -12.06
CA ASP A 101 -28.34 3.58 -10.99
C ASP A 101 -27.43 4.00 -9.81
N LEU A 102 -26.37 3.22 -9.54
CA LEU A 102 -25.33 3.63 -8.56
C LEU A 102 -24.57 4.85 -9.06
N LEU A 103 -24.16 4.89 -10.34
CA LEU A 103 -23.51 6.05 -10.95
C LEU A 103 -24.38 7.32 -10.82
N LEU A 104 -25.67 7.23 -11.15
CA LEU A 104 -26.60 8.37 -11.04
C LEU A 104 -26.78 8.86 -9.59
N LYS A 105 -26.52 8.02 -8.61
CA LYS A 105 -26.53 8.38 -7.17
C LYS A 105 -25.18 8.89 -6.67
N GLY A 106 -24.18 9.04 -7.55
CA GLY A 106 -22.84 9.48 -7.15
C GLY A 106 -22.12 8.44 -6.26
N LEU A 107 -22.31 7.16 -6.56
CA LEU A 107 -21.71 6.05 -5.81
C LEU A 107 -20.74 5.28 -6.73
N ASN A 108 -19.47 5.24 -6.36
CA ASN A 108 -18.41 4.55 -7.09
C ASN A 108 -18.12 3.20 -6.41
N ARG A 109 -18.45 2.10 -7.08
CA ARG A 109 -18.38 0.77 -6.48
C ARG A 109 -17.00 0.13 -6.64
N VAL A 110 -16.44 -0.32 -5.52
CA VAL A 110 -15.27 -1.21 -5.43
C VAL A 110 -15.72 -2.50 -4.75
N THR A 111 -15.82 -3.59 -5.48
CA THR A 111 -16.31 -4.90 -5.01
C THR A 111 -17.72 -4.77 -4.39
N ASP A 112 -17.89 -4.95 -3.09
CA ASP A 112 -19.17 -4.83 -2.37
C ASP A 112 -19.39 -3.47 -1.72
N THR A 113 -18.45 -2.54 -1.89
CA THR A 113 -18.42 -1.25 -1.20
C THR A 113 -18.52 -0.10 -2.20
N CYS A 114 -19.44 0.83 -1.96
CA CYS A 114 -19.57 2.05 -2.74
C CYS A 114 -19.02 3.25 -1.98
N ILE A 115 -18.13 3.99 -2.64
CA ILE A 115 -17.54 5.24 -2.15
C ILE A 115 -18.36 6.42 -2.70
N PRO A 116 -18.81 7.37 -1.85
CA PRO A 116 -19.60 8.51 -2.30
C PRO A 116 -18.72 9.52 -3.06
N GLU A 117 -19.24 10.03 -4.19
CA GLU A 117 -18.51 10.97 -5.05
C GLU A 117 -18.26 12.31 -4.34
N GLU A 118 -19.30 12.93 -3.78
CA GLU A 118 -19.21 14.29 -3.23
C GLU A 118 -18.47 14.32 -1.89
N GLU A 119 -18.85 13.44 -0.97
CA GLU A 119 -18.33 13.45 0.41
C GLU A 119 -16.90 12.91 0.49
N ALA A 120 -16.47 12.06 -0.46
CA ALA A 120 -15.12 11.53 -0.52
C ALA A 120 -14.28 12.27 -1.56
N PHE A 121 -14.48 11.98 -2.86
CA PHE A 121 -13.61 12.47 -3.93
C PHE A 121 -13.61 13.99 -4.05
N ARG A 122 -14.77 14.64 -4.12
CA ARG A 122 -14.87 16.10 -4.33
C ARG A 122 -14.43 16.86 -3.09
N ARG A 123 -14.74 16.34 -1.89
CA ARG A 123 -14.22 16.91 -0.64
C ARG A 123 -12.70 16.88 -0.63
N LEU A 124 -12.10 15.74 -0.89
CA LEU A 124 -10.64 15.61 -0.93
C LEU A 124 -10.02 16.51 -2.00
N GLN A 125 -10.55 16.50 -3.23
CA GLN A 125 -10.13 17.37 -4.33
C GLN A 125 -10.06 18.84 -3.94
N LYS A 126 -11.08 19.35 -3.29
CA LYS A 126 -11.18 20.76 -2.90
C LYS A 126 -10.04 21.21 -1.99
N HIS A 127 -9.62 20.33 -1.07
CA HIS A 127 -8.58 20.66 -0.10
C HIS A 127 -7.19 20.40 -0.65
N ILE A 128 -6.98 19.28 -1.34
CA ILE A 128 -5.65 18.93 -1.89
C ILE A 128 -5.22 19.90 -3.01
N PHE A 129 -6.17 20.41 -3.82
CA PHE A 129 -5.87 21.37 -4.87
C PHE A 129 -5.14 22.61 -4.34
N LYS A 130 -5.55 23.13 -3.18
CA LYS A 130 -4.87 24.28 -2.55
C LYS A 130 -3.43 23.97 -2.23
N ILE A 131 -3.15 22.77 -1.70
CA ILE A 131 -1.79 22.35 -1.34
C ILE A 131 -0.93 22.16 -2.59
N TRP A 132 -1.49 21.62 -3.68
CA TRP A 132 -0.80 21.54 -4.96
C TRP A 132 -0.47 22.91 -5.52
N LYS A 133 -1.42 23.84 -5.44
CA LYS A 133 -1.25 25.20 -5.94
C LYS A 133 -0.21 25.99 -5.14
N ASP A 134 -0.26 25.89 -3.82
CA ASP A 134 0.71 26.50 -2.93
C ASP A 134 2.14 26.01 -3.22
N ALA A 135 2.30 24.70 -3.44
CA ALA A 135 3.59 24.14 -3.80
C ALA A 135 4.09 24.67 -5.14
N GLU A 136 3.23 24.75 -6.17
CA GLU A 136 3.60 25.32 -7.46
C GLU A 136 3.98 26.78 -7.37
N ASP A 137 3.21 27.59 -6.66
CA ASP A 137 3.46 29.02 -6.49
C ASP A 137 4.78 29.29 -5.74
N ASN A 138 5.20 28.38 -4.87
CA ASN A 138 6.47 28.40 -4.18
C ASN A 138 7.62 27.68 -4.93
N ALA A 139 7.39 27.16 -6.13
CA ALA A 139 8.34 26.35 -6.90
C ALA A 139 8.84 25.10 -6.15
N GLU A 140 7.99 24.53 -5.30
CA GLU A 140 8.26 23.32 -4.55
C GLU A 140 7.72 22.10 -5.31
N ARG A 141 8.35 20.94 -5.08
CA ARG A 141 7.97 19.67 -5.69
C ARG A 141 7.96 18.58 -4.63
N TYR A 142 6.91 17.80 -4.64
CA TYR A 142 6.74 16.73 -3.66
C TYR A 142 6.28 15.44 -4.34
N PHE A 143 6.49 14.32 -3.66
CA PHE A 143 5.89 13.05 -4.04
C PHE A 143 4.37 13.04 -3.73
N PRO A 144 3.58 12.19 -4.40
CA PRO A 144 2.15 12.06 -4.13
C PRO A 144 1.81 11.88 -2.65
N HIS A 145 2.51 11.00 -1.94
CA HIS A 145 2.27 10.75 -0.51
C HIS A 145 2.62 11.95 0.37
N GLU A 146 3.64 12.73 0.02
CA GLU A 146 4.03 13.93 0.77
C GLU A 146 2.93 15.02 0.70
N PHE A 147 2.24 15.12 -0.43
CA PHE A 147 1.06 15.99 -0.55
C PHE A 147 -0.08 15.51 0.35
N MET A 148 -0.33 14.20 0.42
CA MET A 148 -1.34 13.64 1.32
C MET A 148 -0.97 13.83 2.79
N TYR A 149 0.31 13.72 3.14
CA TYR A 149 0.80 14.05 4.49
C TYR A 149 0.57 15.51 4.85
N LYS A 150 0.90 16.43 3.95
CA LYS A 150 0.63 17.86 4.14
C LYS A 150 -0.87 18.10 4.36
N LEU A 151 -1.73 17.44 3.60
CA LEU A 151 -3.18 17.55 3.74
C LEU A 151 -3.65 17.07 5.12
N LEU A 152 -3.24 15.88 5.55
CA LEU A 152 -3.62 15.31 6.84
C LEU A 152 -3.11 16.12 8.03
N LEU A 153 -1.83 16.54 7.98
CA LEU A 153 -1.19 17.26 9.08
C LEU A 153 -1.57 18.75 9.15
N SER A 154 -2.21 19.29 8.11
CA SER A 154 -2.69 20.67 8.10
C SER A 154 -3.90 20.92 9.01
N GLY A 155 -4.62 19.85 9.39
CA GLY A 155 -5.84 19.94 10.17
C GLY A 155 -7.10 20.37 9.39
N VAL A 156 -6.99 20.71 8.10
CA VAL A 156 -8.12 21.21 7.30
C VAL A 156 -9.24 20.19 7.07
N LEU A 157 -8.96 18.91 7.34
CA LEU A 157 -9.95 17.83 7.24
C LEU A 157 -10.59 17.45 8.57
N GLU A 158 -10.12 17.98 9.70
CA GLU A 158 -10.58 17.57 11.05
C GLU A 158 -12.10 17.73 11.24
N GLU A 159 -12.69 18.76 10.67
CA GLU A 159 -14.14 18.99 10.74
C GLU A 159 -14.97 17.91 10.02
N TYR A 160 -14.34 17.14 9.14
CA TYR A 160 -14.99 16.09 8.35
C TYR A 160 -14.71 14.68 8.87
N TYR A 161 -13.90 14.51 9.93
CA TYR A 161 -13.59 13.17 10.43
C TYR A 161 -14.82 12.48 10.99
N GLU A 162 -15.16 11.34 10.43
CA GLU A 162 -16.30 10.53 10.80
C GLU A 162 -15.92 9.26 11.57
N ILE A 163 -14.62 8.91 11.55
CA ILE A 163 -14.03 7.82 12.33
C ILE A 163 -12.84 8.35 13.14
N ASP A 164 -12.40 7.56 14.13
CA ASP A 164 -11.19 7.90 14.89
C ASP A 164 -9.97 7.94 13.95
N ILE A 165 -9.27 9.05 13.94
CA ILE A 165 -8.06 9.27 13.14
C ILE A 165 -7.00 8.20 13.38
N LYS A 166 -7.01 7.55 14.55
CA LYS A 166 -6.13 6.42 14.86
C LYS A 166 -6.35 5.20 13.95
N ASN A 167 -7.51 5.10 13.32
CA ASN A 167 -7.84 4.05 12.39
C ASN A 167 -7.29 4.28 10.97
N SER A 168 -6.73 5.46 10.69
CA SER A 168 -6.10 5.78 9.40
C SER A 168 -4.63 5.38 9.42
N TRP A 169 -4.26 4.50 8.48
CA TRP A 169 -2.87 4.13 8.28
C TRP A 169 -2.07 5.26 7.63
N MET A 170 -2.71 6.04 6.76
CA MET A 170 -2.09 7.22 6.15
C MET A 170 -1.74 8.28 7.20
N TYR A 171 -2.60 8.48 8.20
CA TYR A 171 -2.29 9.37 9.30
C TYR A 171 -1.16 8.83 10.17
N ALA A 172 -1.18 7.53 10.51
CA ALA A 172 -0.08 6.89 11.26
C ALA A 172 1.26 7.00 10.52
N ALA A 173 1.23 6.86 9.19
CA ALA A 173 2.42 7.03 8.35
C ALA A 173 2.88 8.50 8.32
N ALA A 174 1.94 9.46 8.23
CA ALA A 174 2.24 10.89 8.24
C ALA A 174 2.88 11.34 9.57
N GLU A 175 2.34 10.88 10.72
CA GLU A 175 2.92 11.16 12.06
C GLU A 175 4.38 10.73 12.16
N LYS A 176 4.75 9.64 11.52
CA LYS A 176 6.12 9.09 11.52
C LYS A 176 6.97 9.58 10.34
N ASN A 177 6.41 10.37 9.45
CA ASN A 177 7.03 10.69 8.17
C ASN A 177 7.59 9.42 7.47
N LEU A 178 6.79 8.35 7.49
CA LEU A 178 7.17 7.04 6.97
C LEU A 178 7.36 7.13 5.44
N PRO A 179 8.46 6.62 4.87
CA PRO A 179 8.62 6.63 3.42
C PRO A 179 7.54 5.81 2.72
N ILE A 180 6.95 6.38 1.66
CA ILE A 180 6.02 5.67 0.78
C ILE A 180 6.46 5.86 -0.67
N VAL A 181 6.41 4.79 -1.47
CA VAL A 181 6.52 4.85 -2.92
C VAL A 181 5.18 4.47 -3.56
N VAL A 182 4.74 5.26 -4.53
CA VAL A 182 3.44 5.08 -5.20
C VAL A 182 3.67 4.99 -6.71
N PRO A 183 4.14 3.83 -7.19
CA PRO A 183 4.39 3.66 -8.62
C PRO A 183 3.07 3.71 -9.41
N GLY A 184 3.09 4.43 -10.53
CA GLY A 184 1.88 4.58 -11.33
C GLY A 184 0.76 5.35 -10.61
N TRP A 185 1.12 6.36 -9.82
CA TRP A 185 0.13 7.20 -9.11
C TRP A 185 -0.92 7.80 -10.04
N GLU A 186 -0.58 7.98 -11.29
CA GLU A 186 -1.48 8.46 -12.33
C GLU A 186 -2.69 7.54 -12.54
N ASP A 187 -2.58 6.26 -12.16
CA ASP A 187 -3.69 5.30 -12.09
C ASP A 187 -4.40 5.40 -10.73
N SER A 188 -4.93 6.59 -10.45
CA SER A 188 -5.77 6.87 -9.28
C SER A 188 -6.71 8.04 -9.58
N THR A 189 -7.74 8.22 -8.75
CA THR A 189 -8.68 9.33 -8.96
C THR A 189 -8.00 10.68 -8.72
N MET A 190 -7.21 10.82 -7.67
CA MET A 190 -6.48 12.07 -7.42
C MET A 190 -5.41 12.33 -8.48
N GLY A 191 -4.77 11.29 -9.04
CA GLY A 191 -3.87 11.39 -10.17
C GLY A 191 -4.56 11.94 -11.42
N ASN A 192 -5.75 11.41 -11.72
CA ASN A 192 -6.58 11.88 -12.84
C ASN A 192 -7.07 13.32 -12.62
N ILE A 193 -7.47 13.67 -11.39
CA ILE A 193 -7.86 15.02 -11.02
C ILE A 193 -6.68 16.00 -11.17
N PHE A 194 -5.50 15.62 -10.72
CA PHE A 194 -4.28 16.42 -10.92
C PHE A 194 -4.01 16.66 -12.41
N ALA A 195 -4.08 15.61 -13.24
CA ALA A 195 -3.92 15.72 -14.67
C ALA A 195 -4.95 16.67 -15.31
N SER A 196 -6.20 16.67 -14.82
CA SER A 196 -7.24 17.58 -15.30
C SER A 196 -6.89 19.05 -15.03
N TYR A 197 -6.30 19.35 -13.88
CA TYR A 197 -5.82 20.71 -13.57
C TYR A 197 -4.62 21.13 -14.43
N VAL A 198 -3.73 20.18 -14.74
CA VAL A 198 -2.64 20.44 -15.69
C VAL A 198 -3.18 20.77 -17.08
N MET A 199 -4.18 20.02 -17.57
CA MET A 199 -4.82 20.28 -18.86
C MET A 199 -5.55 21.64 -18.90
N LYS A 200 -6.08 22.11 -17.77
CA LYS A 200 -6.70 23.43 -17.64
C LYS A 200 -5.67 24.57 -17.52
N GLY A 201 -4.39 24.25 -17.41
CA GLY A 201 -3.32 25.24 -17.20
C GLY A 201 -3.28 25.83 -15.78
N GLU A 202 -3.94 25.19 -14.83
CA GLU A 202 -3.98 25.63 -13.43
C GLU A 202 -2.81 25.09 -12.60
N LEU A 203 -2.22 23.95 -13.02
CA LEU A 203 -1.04 23.34 -12.44
C LEU A 203 -0.04 22.91 -13.52
N LYS A 204 1.23 22.70 -13.14
CA LYS A 204 2.25 22.10 -13.99
C LYS A 204 2.45 20.63 -13.60
N ALA A 205 2.62 19.76 -14.59
CA ALA A 205 2.93 18.35 -14.33
C ALA A 205 4.20 18.18 -13.47
N SER A 206 5.17 19.09 -13.61
CA SER A 206 6.43 19.07 -12.87
C SER A 206 6.30 19.37 -11.36
N THR A 207 5.15 19.85 -10.89
CA THR A 207 4.88 20.06 -9.45
C THR A 207 4.87 18.72 -8.70
N MET A 208 4.42 17.66 -9.38
CA MET A 208 4.47 16.30 -8.86
C MET A 208 5.79 15.63 -9.21
N LYS A 209 6.47 15.01 -8.24
CA LYS A 209 7.60 14.12 -8.49
C LYS A 209 7.09 12.81 -9.10
N ASN A 210 7.86 12.22 -10.00
CA ASN A 210 7.45 11.09 -10.83
C ASN A 210 8.03 9.73 -10.37
N GLY A 211 7.67 8.66 -11.10
CA GLY A 211 8.11 7.30 -10.79
C GLY A 211 9.63 7.08 -10.86
N ILE A 212 10.35 7.78 -11.74
CA ILE A 212 11.82 7.68 -11.78
C ILE A 212 12.43 8.29 -10.52
N GLU A 213 11.90 9.42 -10.06
CA GLU A 213 12.35 10.03 -8.80
C GLU A 213 12.03 9.13 -7.59
N TYR A 214 10.91 8.40 -7.63
CA TYR A 214 10.63 7.37 -6.62
C TYR A 214 11.65 6.23 -6.64
N MET A 215 12.08 5.76 -7.81
CA MET A 215 13.07 4.69 -7.90
C MET A 215 14.44 5.16 -7.36
N THR A 216 14.87 6.38 -7.67
CA THR A 216 16.11 6.95 -7.12
C THR A 216 16.04 7.12 -5.61
N PHE A 217 14.92 7.64 -5.10
CA PHE A 217 14.67 7.73 -3.67
C PHE A 217 14.72 6.36 -2.98
N LEU A 218 14.08 5.34 -3.56
CA LEU A 218 14.08 3.99 -3.02
C LEU A 218 15.48 3.36 -3.04
N ALA A 219 16.27 3.64 -4.08
CA ALA A 219 17.66 3.16 -4.19
C ALA A 219 18.55 3.71 -3.07
N ASP A 220 18.41 5.00 -2.77
CA ASP A 220 19.15 5.65 -1.68
C ASP A 220 18.67 5.09 -0.33
N TRP A 221 17.35 5.03 -0.11
CA TRP A 221 16.79 4.46 1.12
C TRP A 221 17.22 3.01 1.34
N TYR A 222 17.20 2.17 0.30
CA TYR A 222 17.64 0.77 0.39
C TYR A 222 19.11 0.67 0.79
N THR A 223 19.96 1.45 0.14
CA THR A 223 21.41 1.47 0.41
C THR A 223 21.70 1.86 1.86
N GLU A 224 21.02 2.87 2.38
CA GLU A 224 21.21 3.37 3.76
C GLU A 224 20.70 2.39 4.83
N ASN A 225 19.69 1.59 4.51
CA ASN A 225 18.94 0.80 5.49
C ASN A 225 19.19 -0.70 5.43
N SER A 226 19.90 -1.22 4.42
CA SER A 226 20.05 -2.66 4.18
C SER A 226 21.08 -3.38 5.05
N LYS A 227 21.76 -2.68 5.96
CA LYS A 227 22.86 -3.24 6.78
C LYS A 227 22.49 -4.54 7.51
N ASN A 228 21.31 -4.62 8.08
CA ASN A 228 20.81 -5.80 8.80
C ASN A 228 19.78 -6.60 7.97
N GLY A 229 19.67 -6.29 6.68
CA GLY A 229 18.66 -6.86 5.79
C GLY A 229 17.38 -6.05 5.74
N ILE A 230 16.66 -6.19 4.63
CA ILE A 230 15.32 -5.64 4.44
C ILE A 230 14.41 -6.76 3.94
N GLY A 231 13.34 -7.03 4.66
CA GLY A 231 12.31 -7.97 4.25
C GLY A 231 11.29 -7.32 3.33
N PHE A 232 10.65 -8.14 2.51
CA PHE A 232 9.61 -7.74 1.56
C PHE A 232 8.32 -8.52 1.84
N PHE A 233 7.31 -7.83 2.34
CA PHE A 233 5.98 -8.40 2.60
C PHE A 233 4.98 -7.84 1.61
N GLN A 234 4.39 -8.69 0.78
CA GLN A 234 3.59 -8.30 -0.36
C GLN A 234 2.13 -8.72 -0.20
N ILE A 235 1.23 -7.73 -0.19
CA ILE A 235 -0.22 -7.93 -0.20
C ILE A 235 -0.71 -7.72 -1.63
N GLY A 236 -1.13 -8.80 -2.29
CA GLY A 236 -1.48 -8.82 -3.70
C GLY A 236 -0.24 -8.91 -4.59
N GLY A 237 -0.20 -8.14 -5.67
CA GLY A 237 0.88 -8.17 -6.67
C GLY A 237 0.96 -6.86 -7.47
N GLY A 238 1.01 -6.97 -8.78
CA GLY A 238 1.04 -5.82 -9.69
C GLY A 238 2.20 -4.86 -9.45
N ILE A 239 2.03 -3.61 -9.91
CA ILE A 239 3.08 -2.59 -9.87
C ILE A 239 3.51 -2.23 -8.44
N ALA A 240 2.61 -2.29 -7.46
CA ALA A 240 2.92 -2.00 -6.06
C ALA A 240 3.99 -2.95 -5.48
N GLY A 241 4.04 -4.19 -5.96
CA GLY A 241 5.07 -5.17 -5.58
C GLY A 241 6.26 -5.18 -6.54
N ASP A 242 6.01 -5.17 -7.86
CA ASP A 242 7.08 -5.33 -8.85
C ASP A 242 8.03 -4.12 -8.92
N PHE A 243 7.49 -2.91 -8.78
CA PHE A 243 8.31 -1.70 -8.81
C PHE A 243 9.38 -1.68 -7.69
N PRO A 244 9.03 -1.81 -6.41
CA PRO A 244 10.04 -1.70 -5.36
C PRO A 244 10.99 -2.89 -5.30
N ILE A 245 10.55 -4.10 -5.63
CA ILE A 245 11.43 -5.27 -5.56
C ILE A 245 12.58 -5.19 -6.56
N CYS A 246 12.41 -4.42 -7.64
CA CYS A 246 13.41 -4.22 -8.69
C CYS A 246 14.55 -3.27 -8.28
N VAL A 247 14.49 -2.62 -7.12
CA VAL A 247 15.59 -1.77 -6.66
C VAL A 247 16.90 -2.54 -6.50
N VAL A 248 16.83 -3.79 -6.01
CA VAL A 248 18.02 -4.62 -5.78
C VAL A 248 18.75 -4.96 -7.09
N PRO A 249 18.09 -5.54 -8.12
CA PRO A 249 18.77 -5.77 -9.40
C PRO A 249 19.25 -4.46 -10.04
N MET A 250 18.54 -3.35 -9.92
CA MET A 250 19.02 -2.07 -10.42
C MET A 250 20.31 -1.61 -9.73
N LEU A 251 20.40 -1.72 -8.40
CA LEU A 251 21.61 -1.38 -7.65
C LEU A 251 22.79 -2.28 -8.03
N TYR A 252 22.54 -3.56 -8.16
CA TYR A 252 23.57 -4.57 -8.40
C TYR A 252 23.97 -4.68 -9.88
N GLN A 253 23.01 -4.70 -10.81
CA GLN A 253 23.27 -4.93 -12.23
C GLN A 253 23.50 -3.63 -13.01
N ASP A 254 22.66 -2.61 -12.80
CA ASP A 254 22.69 -1.39 -13.61
C ASP A 254 23.63 -0.34 -13.02
N LEU A 255 23.71 -0.23 -11.70
CA LEU A 255 24.65 0.67 -11.02
C LEU A 255 25.96 -0.03 -10.60
N GLU A 256 26.08 -1.34 -10.85
CA GLU A 256 27.27 -2.14 -10.55
C GLU A 256 27.79 -1.97 -9.12
N ARG A 257 26.87 -1.75 -8.16
CA ARG A 257 27.22 -1.57 -6.75
C ARG A 257 27.58 -2.92 -6.13
N GLU A 258 28.86 -3.09 -5.84
CA GLU A 258 29.35 -4.28 -5.13
C GLU A 258 28.69 -4.42 -3.76
N ASN A 259 28.44 -5.68 -3.35
CA ASN A 259 27.88 -6.03 -2.04
C ASN A 259 26.48 -5.49 -1.76
N THR A 260 25.67 -5.21 -2.79
CA THR A 260 24.24 -4.93 -2.60
C THR A 260 23.56 -6.18 -2.02
N PRO A 261 23.00 -6.15 -0.80
CA PRO A 261 22.32 -7.32 -0.23
C PRO A 261 21.01 -7.58 -0.98
N PHE A 262 20.64 -8.85 -1.12
CA PHE A 262 19.31 -9.26 -1.57
C PHE A 262 18.26 -8.98 -0.50
N TRP A 263 16.98 -9.01 -0.89
CA TRP A 263 15.88 -8.96 0.08
C TRP A 263 16.02 -10.14 1.07
N SER A 264 16.02 -9.86 2.36
CA SER A 264 16.31 -10.84 3.41
C SER A 264 15.12 -11.72 3.82
N TYR A 265 13.93 -11.40 3.34
CA TYR A 265 12.68 -12.12 3.57
C TYR A 265 11.73 -11.79 2.42
N PHE A 266 10.90 -12.74 2.04
CA PHE A 266 9.83 -12.52 1.08
C PHE A 266 8.56 -13.28 1.49
N CYS A 267 7.43 -12.59 1.52
CA CYS A 267 6.12 -13.21 1.63
C CYS A 267 5.16 -12.53 0.67
N GLN A 268 4.37 -13.32 -0.04
CA GLN A 268 3.29 -12.84 -0.89
C GLN A 268 1.97 -13.48 -0.48
N ILE A 269 0.95 -12.65 -0.28
CA ILE A 269 -0.45 -13.07 -0.18
C ILE A 269 -1.12 -12.71 -1.48
N SER A 270 -1.61 -13.71 -2.23
CA SER A 270 -2.27 -13.50 -3.52
C SER A 270 -3.19 -14.68 -3.85
N ASP A 271 -4.33 -14.40 -4.44
CA ASP A 271 -5.24 -15.38 -5.04
C ASP A 271 -4.95 -15.65 -6.53
N SER A 272 -3.89 -15.04 -7.07
CA SER A 272 -3.47 -15.22 -8.46
C SER A 272 -2.87 -16.59 -8.69
N THR A 273 -3.38 -17.31 -9.69
CA THR A 273 -2.80 -18.58 -10.15
C THR A 273 -1.47 -18.35 -10.85
N THR A 274 -0.67 -19.42 -11.00
CA THR A 274 0.56 -19.44 -11.80
C THR A 274 0.31 -18.82 -13.16
N SER A 275 1.11 -17.84 -13.52
CA SER A 275 0.75 -16.85 -14.48
C SER A 275 1.26 -17.11 -15.90
N TYR A 276 0.65 -16.38 -16.81
CA TYR A 276 1.04 -16.21 -18.20
C TYR A 276 1.96 -14.97 -18.35
N GLY A 277 2.95 -14.81 -17.46
CA GLY A 277 3.84 -13.66 -17.41
C GLY A 277 3.44 -12.56 -16.41
N SER A 278 2.38 -12.77 -15.61
CA SER A 278 2.00 -11.82 -14.56
C SER A 278 2.92 -11.95 -13.34
N TYR A 279 3.41 -10.82 -12.86
CA TYR A 279 4.18 -10.76 -11.62
C TYR A 279 3.42 -11.33 -10.41
N SER A 280 2.11 -11.10 -10.32
CA SER A 280 1.27 -11.56 -9.21
C SER A 280 1.18 -13.09 -9.10
N GLY A 281 1.30 -13.82 -10.20
CA GLY A 281 1.28 -15.28 -10.22
C GLY A 281 2.68 -15.94 -10.28
N ALA A 282 3.75 -15.15 -10.29
CA ALA A 282 5.12 -15.66 -10.34
C ALA A 282 5.54 -16.24 -8.98
N VAL A 283 6.01 -17.49 -8.99
CA VAL A 283 6.49 -18.16 -7.77
C VAL A 283 7.73 -17.45 -7.19
N PRO A 284 7.94 -17.48 -5.86
CA PRO A 284 9.05 -16.76 -5.23
C PRO A 284 10.44 -17.14 -5.78
N ASN A 285 10.67 -18.40 -6.14
CA ASN A 285 11.96 -18.87 -6.70
C ASN A 285 12.30 -18.21 -8.05
N GLU A 286 11.30 -17.80 -8.85
CA GLU A 286 11.55 -17.07 -10.09
C GLU A 286 12.31 -15.77 -9.86
N LYS A 287 12.10 -15.13 -8.70
CA LYS A 287 12.74 -13.88 -8.30
C LYS A 287 14.26 -14.01 -8.09
N ILE A 288 14.75 -15.24 -7.89
CA ILE A 288 16.19 -15.53 -7.79
C ILE A 288 16.88 -15.27 -9.13
N THR A 289 16.27 -15.69 -10.24
CA THR A 289 16.84 -15.49 -11.59
C THR A 289 16.94 -14.02 -12.00
N TRP A 290 16.17 -13.16 -11.33
CA TRP A 290 16.18 -11.71 -11.51
C TRP A 290 17.10 -10.96 -10.54
N GLY A 291 17.84 -11.69 -9.69
CA GLY A 291 18.73 -11.07 -8.70
C GLY A 291 17.95 -10.26 -7.62
N LYS A 292 16.73 -10.71 -7.29
CA LYS A 292 15.89 -10.07 -6.25
C LYS A 292 16.06 -10.78 -4.90
N LEU A 293 16.08 -12.11 -4.90
CA LEU A 293 16.19 -12.97 -3.72
C LEU A 293 17.41 -13.88 -3.81
N ASP A 294 17.95 -14.27 -2.66
CA ASP A 294 18.96 -15.33 -2.55
C ASP A 294 18.29 -16.71 -2.50
N ILE A 295 19.11 -17.76 -2.70
CA ILE A 295 18.70 -19.16 -2.53
C ILE A 295 18.21 -19.43 -1.10
N ASP A 296 18.87 -18.85 -0.12
CA ASP A 296 18.62 -19.04 1.31
C ASP A 296 17.58 -18.04 1.88
N THR A 297 17.11 -17.06 1.09
CA THR A 297 16.08 -16.13 1.56
C THR A 297 14.83 -16.89 2.00
N PRO A 298 14.34 -16.72 3.26
CA PRO A 298 13.03 -17.21 3.68
C PRO A 298 11.94 -16.64 2.77
N LYS A 299 11.18 -17.51 2.10
CA LYS A 299 10.19 -17.09 1.09
C LYS A 299 8.93 -17.91 1.19
N PHE A 300 7.80 -17.18 1.24
CA PHE A 300 6.49 -17.73 1.47
C PHE A 300 5.51 -17.24 0.41
N ILE A 301 4.59 -18.11 0.00
CA ILE A 301 3.42 -17.76 -0.78
C ILE A 301 2.19 -18.26 -0.05
N ILE A 302 1.22 -17.39 0.11
CA ILE A 302 -0.07 -17.70 0.73
C ILE A 302 -1.14 -17.45 -0.33
N GLU A 303 -1.67 -18.53 -0.88
CA GLU A 303 -2.72 -18.50 -1.92
C GLU A 303 -4.07 -18.25 -1.25
N SER A 304 -4.40 -16.99 -1.01
CA SER A 304 -5.62 -16.61 -0.31
C SER A 304 -6.00 -15.15 -0.54
N ASP A 305 -7.22 -14.80 -0.14
CA ASP A 305 -7.70 -13.43 -0.08
C ASP A 305 -6.94 -12.65 1.01
N ALA A 306 -6.30 -11.56 0.60
CA ALA A 306 -5.52 -10.71 1.48
C ALA A 306 -6.35 -10.03 2.57
N THR A 307 -7.63 -9.73 2.30
CA THR A 307 -8.54 -9.11 3.30
C THR A 307 -8.83 -10.02 4.48
N ILE A 308 -8.65 -11.35 4.30
CA ILE A 308 -8.79 -12.36 5.36
C ILE A 308 -7.46 -12.61 6.06
N VAL A 309 -6.38 -12.80 5.29
CA VAL A 309 -5.11 -13.31 5.82
C VAL A 309 -4.23 -12.21 6.38
N ALA A 310 -4.16 -11.04 5.74
CA ALA A 310 -3.29 -9.96 6.24
C ALA A 310 -3.65 -9.50 7.66
N PRO A 311 -4.94 -9.35 8.05
CA PRO A 311 -5.31 -9.06 9.43
C PRO A 311 -4.87 -10.14 10.43
N LEU A 312 -4.88 -11.41 10.04
CA LEU A 312 -4.41 -12.51 10.91
C LEU A 312 -2.91 -12.41 11.17
N ILE A 313 -2.12 -12.15 10.12
CA ILE A 313 -0.66 -11.97 10.25
C ILE A 313 -0.36 -10.72 11.09
N PHE A 314 -1.02 -9.60 10.82
CA PHE A 314 -0.80 -8.37 11.59
C PHE A 314 -1.23 -8.54 13.05
N ALA A 315 -2.34 -9.19 13.34
CA ALA A 315 -2.76 -9.51 14.70
C ALA A 315 -1.77 -10.45 15.41
N TYR A 316 -1.20 -11.42 14.68
CA TYR A 316 -0.12 -12.27 15.19
C TYR A 316 1.10 -11.43 15.62
N LEU A 317 1.55 -10.51 14.77
CA LEU A 317 2.70 -9.65 15.03
C LEU A 317 2.45 -8.64 16.16
N LEU A 318 1.21 -8.23 16.36
CA LEU A 318 0.77 -7.31 17.42
C LEU A 318 0.48 -8.03 18.75
N ASP A 319 0.51 -9.36 18.77
CA ASP A 319 0.16 -10.20 19.91
C ASP A 319 -1.27 -9.97 20.43
N LEU A 320 -2.23 -9.76 19.52
CA LEU A 320 -3.66 -9.53 19.82
C LEU A 320 -4.42 -10.84 20.10
#